data_097bfd5360d3d1ea61b11d89a672095d
#
_entry.id   097bfd5360d3d1ea61b11d89a672095d
#
_cell.length_a   1.000
_cell.length_b   1.000
_cell.length_c   1.000
_cell.angle_alpha   90.00
_cell.angle_beta   90.00
_cell.angle_gamma   90.00
#
_symmetry.space_group_name_H-M   'P 1'
#
loop_
_entity.id
_entity.type
_entity.pdbx_description
1 polymer ?
#
loop_
_entity_poly.entity_id
_entity_poly.type
_entity_poly.pdbx_seq_one_letter_code
_entity_poly.pdbx_strand_id
1 'polypeptide(L)'
;MATALDTTVVDETTALKAVEINKYDFRTDSPAVFKARKGIDAEIVRQISEMKQEPEWMRDFRLKSLEIFESKPMPNWGGRIGIDFQDIYYYLKPTDHQGKTWDDVPDAIKQTFDRLGIPQAERQFLAGVKAQFESEVVYGSLQEDLAKKGVIFTDTDTAVREHTDLLREYFGTVIPPSDNKFAALNSAVWSGGSFIYVPKGVSIEFPLQAYFRINAENMGQFERTLIIVDEGARVHYVEGCTAPMYSSESLHSAVVEIIVKRGGRCRYTTIQNWANNIYNLVTKRAMAYADATMEWIDGNLGSHLTMKYPAVYMMEPGARGEILSIAFASAGQHQDAGAKLVHAAPNTSGRIVSKSISKNGGRASYRGLVKVEPGAVGSRSSVVCDALILDEHSRSDTYPYIEIEEQDVSIGHEASVSKIGEEQLFYLMSRGLTEAEASTMIVGGFIEPLVKELPMEYAVEMNKLIQLQMEGSVG
;
A
#
# COMPACT_ATOMS: atom_id res chain seq x y z
N MET A 1 31.90 -44.99 34.17
CA MET A 1 30.70 -44.65 33.41
C MET A 1 30.30 -43.22 33.78
N ALA A 2 30.70 -42.24 32.97
CA ALA A 2 30.30 -40.88 33.16
C ALA A 2 29.46 -40.49 31.95
N THR A 3 28.19 -40.21 32.20
CA THR A 3 27.21 -39.72 31.21
C THR A 3 27.53 -38.29 30.87
N ALA A 4 27.88 -38.03 29.62
CA ALA A 4 28.00 -36.72 29.06
C ALA A 4 26.61 -36.08 28.99
N LEU A 5 26.41 -34.94 29.66
CA LEU A 5 25.29 -34.04 29.48
C LEU A 5 25.59 -33.20 28.23
N ASP A 6 24.85 -33.50 27.17
CA ASP A 6 24.82 -32.68 25.94
C ASP A 6 23.99 -31.42 26.22
N THR A 7 24.65 -30.35 26.64
CA THR A 7 24.06 -29.03 26.74
C THR A 7 24.24 -28.33 25.42
N THR A 8 23.27 -28.50 24.51
CA THR A 8 23.10 -27.58 23.39
C THR A 8 22.77 -26.19 23.95
N VAL A 9 23.79 -25.35 24.04
CA VAL A 9 23.63 -23.91 24.26
C VAL A 9 22.95 -23.39 23.00
N VAL A 10 21.64 -23.21 23.04
CA VAL A 10 20.92 -22.44 22.03
C VAL A 10 21.41 -21.00 22.21
N ASP A 11 22.15 -20.52 21.24
CA ASP A 11 22.64 -19.15 21.22
C ASP A 11 21.44 -18.19 21.37
N GLU A 12 21.48 -17.34 22.40
CA GLU A 12 20.41 -16.37 22.69
C GLU A 12 20.11 -15.49 21.49
N THR A 13 21.10 -15.21 20.64
CA THR A 13 20.96 -14.50 19.36
C THR A 13 20.09 -15.28 18.36
N THR A 14 20.20 -16.61 18.32
CA THR A 14 19.39 -17.47 17.45
C THR A 14 17.96 -17.58 17.97
N ALA A 15 17.77 -17.61 19.29
CA ALA A 15 16.45 -17.61 19.90
C ALA A 15 15.72 -16.26 19.73
N LEU A 16 16.42 -15.14 19.86
CA LEU A 16 15.90 -13.80 19.58
C LEU A 16 15.54 -13.63 18.10
N LYS A 17 16.38 -14.11 17.18
CA LYS A 17 16.09 -14.14 15.75
C LYS A 17 14.86 -14.97 15.40
N ALA A 18 14.69 -16.15 15.99
CA ALA A 18 13.51 -16.99 15.79
C ALA A 18 12.21 -16.32 16.28
N VAL A 19 12.27 -15.54 17.37
CA VAL A 19 11.13 -14.76 17.87
C VAL A 19 10.79 -13.58 16.93
N GLU A 20 11.80 -12.94 16.34
CA GLU A 20 11.60 -11.83 15.40
C GLU A 20 11.07 -12.30 14.03
N ILE A 21 11.51 -13.45 13.52
CA ILE A 21 11.03 -14.05 12.26
C ILE A 21 9.53 -14.34 12.34
N ASN A 22 9.04 -14.80 13.48
CA ASN A 22 7.62 -15.11 13.70
C ASN A 22 6.73 -13.88 13.97
N LYS A 23 7.27 -12.67 13.98
CA LYS A 23 6.49 -11.46 14.31
C LYS A 23 5.36 -11.21 13.29
N TYR A 24 5.60 -11.45 12.01
CA TYR A 24 4.64 -11.20 10.93
C TYR A 24 3.99 -12.48 10.39
N ASP A 25 4.71 -13.63 10.46
CA ASP A 25 4.22 -14.94 10.02
C ASP A 25 3.57 -15.70 11.17
N PHE A 26 2.42 -15.25 11.62
CA PHE A 26 1.60 -15.94 12.59
C PHE A 26 0.13 -15.93 12.17
N ARG A 27 -0.60 -16.95 12.60
CA ARG A 27 -2.02 -17.12 12.37
C ARG A 27 -2.79 -16.91 13.66
N THR A 28 -3.97 -16.33 13.54
CA THR A 28 -4.88 -16.17 14.67
C THR A 28 -6.10 -17.03 14.42
N ASP A 29 -6.40 -17.94 15.33
CA ASP A 29 -7.64 -18.69 15.30
C ASP A 29 -8.78 -17.75 15.69
N SER A 30 -9.45 -17.19 14.69
CA SER A 30 -10.66 -16.39 14.87
C SER A 30 -11.77 -17.03 14.03
N PRO A 31 -12.75 -17.70 14.65
CA PRO A 31 -13.86 -18.25 13.92
C PRO A 31 -14.64 -17.11 13.26
N ALA A 32 -14.80 -17.19 11.95
CA ALA A 32 -15.59 -16.21 11.20
C ALA A 32 -17.07 -16.37 11.53
N VAL A 33 -17.77 -15.24 11.74
CA VAL A 33 -19.22 -15.21 11.88
C VAL A 33 -19.89 -15.60 10.57
N PHE A 34 -19.30 -15.16 9.46
CA PHE A 34 -19.74 -15.52 8.11
C PHE A 34 -18.55 -15.62 7.16
N LYS A 35 -18.60 -16.59 6.25
CA LYS A 35 -17.65 -16.77 5.17
C LYS A 35 -18.40 -17.10 3.88
N ALA A 36 -18.27 -16.27 2.86
CA ALA A 36 -18.84 -16.55 1.54
C ALA A 36 -18.21 -17.82 0.94
N ARG A 37 -18.85 -18.44 -0.02
CA ARG A 37 -18.22 -19.51 -0.80
C ARG A 37 -17.07 -18.95 -1.67
N LYS A 38 -16.19 -19.82 -2.14
CA LYS A 38 -15.17 -19.45 -3.12
C LYS A 38 -15.79 -19.08 -4.47
N GLY A 39 -15.07 -18.28 -5.21
CA GLY A 39 -15.42 -17.83 -6.55
C GLY A 39 -16.19 -16.52 -6.56
N ILE A 40 -16.26 -15.92 -7.74
CA ILE A 40 -16.94 -14.64 -7.98
C ILE A 40 -18.02 -14.82 -9.05
N ASP A 41 -19.21 -14.36 -8.72
CA ASP A 41 -20.35 -14.22 -9.62
C ASP A 41 -21.38 -13.22 -9.06
N ALA A 42 -22.48 -13.02 -9.78
CA ALA A 42 -23.50 -12.06 -9.38
C ALA A 42 -24.19 -12.41 -8.05
N GLU A 43 -24.23 -13.68 -7.65
CA GLU A 43 -24.81 -14.11 -6.37
C GLU A 43 -23.92 -13.67 -5.20
N ILE A 44 -22.60 -13.92 -5.29
CA ILE A 44 -21.62 -13.46 -4.30
C ILE A 44 -21.65 -11.94 -4.16
N VAL A 45 -21.71 -11.20 -5.27
CA VAL A 45 -21.77 -9.73 -5.26
C VAL A 45 -23.04 -9.23 -4.57
N ARG A 46 -24.20 -9.84 -4.82
CA ARG A 46 -25.47 -9.50 -4.12
C ARG A 46 -25.38 -9.83 -2.63
N GLN A 47 -24.81 -10.98 -2.27
CA GLN A 47 -24.63 -11.40 -0.90
C GLN A 47 -23.74 -10.42 -0.11
N ILE A 48 -22.64 -9.94 -0.70
CA ILE A 48 -21.79 -8.89 -0.09
C ILE A 48 -22.63 -7.63 0.16
N SER A 49 -23.37 -7.16 -0.84
CA SER A 49 -24.21 -5.96 -0.73
C SER A 49 -25.29 -6.08 0.34
N GLU A 50 -25.94 -7.23 0.44
CA GLU A 50 -26.95 -7.52 1.47
C GLU A 50 -26.34 -7.55 2.87
N MET A 51 -25.22 -8.24 3.06
CA MET A 51 -24.51 -8.30 4.35
C MET A 51 -24.08 -6.92 4.84
N LYS A 52 -23.72 -6.02 3.92
CA LYS A 52 -23.31 -4.65 4.21
C LYS A 52 -24.46 -3.66 4.30
N GLN A 53 -25.70 -4.11 4.04
CA GLN A 53 -26.91 -3.28 4.05
C GLN A 53 -26.77 -2.03 3.14
N GLU A 54 -26.24 -2.24 1.95
CA GLU A 54 -25.99 -1.17 1.03
C GLU A 54 -27.25 -0.66 0.33
N PRO A 55 -27.30 0.64 -0.04
CA PRO A 55 -28.36 1.18 -0.86
C PRO A 55 -28.33 0.57 -2.28
N GLU A 56 -29.46 0.60 -2.98
CA GLU A 56 -29.63 -0.01 -4.30
C GLU A 56 -28.60 0.48 -5.33
N TRP A 57 -28.27 1.78 -5.33
CA TRP A 57 -27.29 2.34 -6.27
C TRP A 57 -25.90 1.73 -6.11
N MET A 58 -25.49 1.33 -4.90
CA MET A 58 -24.19 0.68 -4.65
C MET A 58 -24.22 -0.77 -5.13
N ARG A 59 -25.31 -1.48 -4.90
CA ARG A 59 -25.50 -2.84 -5.43
C ARG A 59 -25.45 -2.85 -6.96
N ASP A 60 -26.11 -1.90 -7.61
CA ASP A 60 -26.09 -1.77 -9.07
C ASP A 60 -24.70 -1.43 -9.59
N PHE A 61 -23.97 -0.53 -8.90
CA PHE A 61 -22.57 -0.22 -9.19
C PHE A 61 -21.70 -1.48 -9.13
N ARG A 62 -21.85 -2.31 -8.11
CA ARG A 62 -21.12 -3.58 -7.96
C ARG A 62 -21.41 -4.56 -9.09
N LEU A 63 -22.69 -4.79 -9.39
CA LEU A 63 -23.10 -5.74 -10.45
C LEU A 63 -22.59 -5.30 -11.82
N LYS A 64 -22.72 -4.02 -12.14
CA LYS A 64 -22.14 -3.46 -13.39
C LYS A 64 -20.61 -3.59 -13.42
N SER A 65 -19.95 -3.46 -12.28
CA SER A 65 -18.49 -3.63 -12.18
C SER A 65 -18.07 -5.08 -12.40
N LEU A 66 -18.88 -6.05 -11.97
CA LEU A 66 -18.66 -7.46 -12.24
C LEU A 66 -18.73 -7.75 -13.76
N GLU A 67 -19.72 -7.23 -14.46
CA GLU A 67 -19.82 -7.37 -15.93
C GLU A 67 -18.58 -6.79 -16.63
N ILE A 68 -18.08 -5.65 -16.17
CA ILE A 68 -16.85 -5.05 -16.68
C ILE A 68 -15.64 -5.94 -16.39
N PHE A 69 -15.54 -6.49 -15.18
CA PHE A 69 -14.46 -7.42 -14.82
C PHE A 69 -14.45 -8.65 -15.71
N GLU A 70 -15.59 -9.27 -15.94
CA GLU A 70 -15.72 -10.46 -16.79
C GLU A 70 -15.33 -10.17 -18.26
N SER A 71 -15.75 -9.02 -18.78
CA SER A 71 -15.47 -8.62 -20.16
C SER A 71 -14.04 -8.20 -20.43
N LYS A 72 -13.31 -7.68 -19.41
CA LYS A 72 -11.92 -7.20 -19.59
C LYS A 72 -10.93 -8.36 -19.67
N PRO A 73 -10.02 -8.36 -20.63
CA PRO A 73 -8.94 -9.34 -20.68
C PRO A 73 -7.96 -9.13 -19.52
N MET A 74 -7.21 -10.18 -19.20
CA MET A 74 -6.05 -10.04 -18.31
C MET A 74 -5.01 -9.10 -18.95
N PRO A 75 -4.28 -8.30 -18.14
CA PRO A 75 -3.20 -7.50 -18.71
C PRO A 75 -2.14 -8.41 -19.33
N ASN A 76 -1.64 -8.02 -20.50
CA ASN A 76 -0.57 -8.70 -21.22
C ASN A 76 0.82 -8.07 -20.95
N TRP A 77 0.90 -7.23 -19.96
CA TRP A 77 2.11 -6.52 -19.50
C TRP A 77 2.26 -6.67 -17.97
N GLY A 78 3.43 -6.34 -17.46
CA GLY A 78 3.73 -6.51 -16.03
C GLY A 78 4.18 -7.93 -15.71
N GLY A 79 4.00 -8.34 -14.46
CA GLY A 79 4.29 -9.70 -14.01
C GLY A 79 3.23 -10.70 -14.45
N ARG A 80 3.63 -11.98 -14.52
CA ARG A 80 2.68 -13.04 -14.84
C ARG A 80 1.73 -13.27 -13.66
N ILE A 81 0.43 -13.14 -13.92
CA ILE A 81 -0.63 -13.39 -12.95
C ILE A 81 -1.21 -14.79 -13.21
N GLY A 82 -0.99 -15.70 -12.24
CA GLY A 82 -1.43 -17.10 -12.35
C GLY A 82 -2.64 -17.44 -11.46
N ILE A 83 -3.25 -16.45 -10.80
CA ILE A 83 -4.32 -16.65 -9.83
C ILE A 83 -5.61 -17.16 -10.47
N ASP A 84 -6.24 -18.12 -9.82
CA ASP A 84 -7.59 -18.57 -10.17
C ASP A 84 -8.62 -17.77 -9.36
N PHE A 85 -9.35 -16.88 -10.02
CA PHE A 85 -10.39 -16.07 -9.41
C PHE A 85 -11.56 -16.90 -8.86
N GLN A 86 -11.71 -18.17 -9.24
CA GLN A 86 -12.75 -19.04 -8.70
C GLN A 86 -12.30 -19.79 -7.44
N ASP A 87 -11.01 -19.74 -7.10
CA ASP A 87 -10.45 -20.37 -5.89
C ASP A 87 -10.20 -19.37 -4.72
N ILE A 88 -10.74 -18.17 -4.79
CA ILE A 88 -10.60 -17.09 -3.80
C ILE A 88 -11.90 -16.90 -3.01
N TYR A 89 -11.80 -16.63 -1.72
CA TYR A 89 -12.88 -16.10 -0.88
C TYR A 89 -12.92 -14.57 -1.00
N TYR A 90 -14.05 -14.02 -1.41
CA TYR A 90 -14.20 -12.57 -1.63
C TYR A 90 -14.77 -11.81 -0.44
N TYR A 91 -15.32 -12.52 0.54
CA TYR A 91 -15.86 -11.90 1.75
C TYR A 91 -15.80 -12.84 2.94
N LEU A 92 -15.30 -12.32 4.05
CA LEU A 92 -15.26 -12.98 5.35
C LEU A 92 -15.56 -11.96 6.44
N LYS A 93 -16.59 -12.19 7.25
CA LYS A 93 -16.94 -11.36 8.38
C LYS A 93 -16.40 -12.00 9.68
N PRO A 94 -15.37 -11.41 10.29
CA PRO A 94 -14.75 -12.00 11.48
C PRO A 94 -15.54 -11.76 12.75
N THR A 95 -16.34 -10.67 12.81
CA THR A 95 -17.13 -10.28 13.99
C THR A 95 -18.39 -9.52 13.58
N ASP A 96 -19.44 -9.57 14.42
CA ASP A 96 -20.65 -8.76 14.23
C ASP A 96 -20.53 -7.35 14.83
N HIS A 97 -19.47 -7.09 15.59
CA HIS A 97 -19.30 -5.84 16.31
C HIS A 97 -18.04 -5.08 15.82
N GLN A 98 -18.24 -3.79 15.54
CA GLN A 98 -17.15 -2.83 15.40
C GLN A 98 -16.91 -2.19 16.77
N GLY A 99 -15.70 -2.33 17.33
CA GLY A 99 -15.32 -1.74 18.62
C GLY A 99 -15.24 -0.21 18.53
N LYS A 100 -15.89 0.48 19.44
CA LYS A 100 -15.73 1.94 19.64
C LYS A 100 -14.48 2.25 20.46
N THR A 101 -14.13 1.34 21.36
CA THR A 101 -12.89 1.36 22.13
C THR A 101 -12.07 0.12 21.78
N TRP A 102 -10.77 0.17 22.07
CA TRP A 102 -9.92 -1.00 21.87
C TRP A 102 -10.35 -2.20 22.73
N ASP A 103 -10.99 -1.92 23.88
CA ASP A 103 -11.47 -2.97 24.80
C ASP A 103 -12.65 -3.77 24.21
N ASP A 104 -13.41 -3.18 23.31
CA ASP A 104 -14.52 -3.83 22.63
C ASP A 104 -14.10 -4.82 21.53
N VAL A 105 -12.83 -4.76 21.10
CA VAL A 105 -12.30 -5.65 20.03
C VAL A 105 -12.10 -7.06 20.59
N PRO A 106 -12.48 -8.14 19.88
CA PRO A 106 -12.24 -9.51 20.33
C PRO A 106 -10.76 -9.79 20.66
N ASP A 107 -10.48 -10.50 21.75
CA ASP A 107 -9.12 -10.71 22.27
C ASP A 107 -8.16 -11.34 21.25
N ALA A 108 -8.64 -12.29 20.44
CA ALA A 108 -7.82 -12.91 19.39
C ALA A 108 -7.35 -11.88 18.36
N ILE A 109 -8.21 -10.93 17.99
CA ILE A 109 -7.90 -9.86 17.05
C ILE A 109 -6.96 -8.83 17.72
N LYS A 110 -7.21 -8.45 19.00
CA LYS A 110 -6.29 -7.61 19.78
C LYS A 110 -4.88 -8.18 19.79
N GLN A 111 -4.75 -9.46 20.16
CA GLN A 111 -3.47 -10.16 20.19
C GLN A 111 -2.75 -10.13 18.84
N THR A 112 -3.50 -10.20 17.73
CA THR A 112 -2.94 -10.06 16.38
C THR A 112 -2.25 -8.70 16.22
N PHE A 113 -2.95 -7.62 16.51
CA PHE A 113 -2.41 -6.26 16.35
C PHE A 113 -1.32 -5.93 17.38
N ASP A 114 -1.39 -6.47 18.60
CA ASP A 114 -0.35 -6.32 19.61
C ASP A 114 0.95 -7.03 19.17
N ARG A 115 0.85 -8.25 18.59
CA ARG A 115 2.00 -8.97 18.02
C ARG A 115 2.62 -8.25 16.82
N LEU A 116 1.82 -7.58 16.01
CA LEU A 116 2.31 -6.75 14.91
C LEU A 116 3.05 -5.49 15.40
N GLY A 117 2.98 -5.22 16.70
CA GLY A 117 3.69 -4.10 17.33
C GLY A 117 3.00 -2.77 17.10
N ILE A 118 1.65 -2.75 17.06
CA ILE A 118 0.89 -1.52 17.12
C ILE A 118 0.78 -1.12 18.60
N PRO A 119 1.73 -0.34 19.15
CA PRO A 119 1.76 -0.04 20.57
C PRO A 119 0.52 0.76 20.97
N GLN A 120 0.05 0.53 22.18
CA GLN A 120 -1.06 1.31 22.75
C GLN A 120 -0.74 2.80 22.85
N ALA A 121 0.55 3.14 23.00
CA ALA A 121 1.05 4.51 23.01
C ALA A 121 0.94 5.21 21.65
N GLU A 122 1.19 4.52 20.53
CA GLU A 122 1.03 5.07 19.17
C GLU A 122 -0.42 5.45 18.90
N ARG A 123 -1.37 4.65 19.37
CA ARG A 123 -2.80 4.92 19.25
C ARG A 123 -3.24 6.21 19.94
N GLN A 124 -2.55 6.63 21.00
CA GLN A 124 -2.86 7.85 21.75
C GLN A 124 -2.27 9.13 21.11
N PHE A 125 -1.20 8.99 20.31
CA PHE A 125 -0.51 10.12 19.67
C PHE A 125 -0.98 10.41 18.24
N LEU A 126 -1.77 9.55 17.65
CA LEU A 126 -2.29 9.73 16.29
C LEU A 126 -3.57 10.56 16.28
N ALA A 127 -3.83 11.26 15.17
CA ALA A 127 -5.07 12.00 14.96
C ALA A 127 -6.30 11.10 14.88
N GLY A 128 -6.11 9.85 14.39
CA GLY A 128 -7.11 8.79 14.34
C GLY A 128 -6.48 7.49 13.90
N VAL A 129 -7.08 6.38 14.31
CA VAL A 129 -6.61 5.01 14.01
C VAL A 129 -7.75 4.13 13.55
N LYS A 130 -7.49 3.28 12.58
CA LYS A 130 -8.37 2.19 12.15
C LYS A 130 -7.63 0.87 12.07
N ALA A 131 -8.33 -0.20 12.39
CA ALA A 131 -7.84 -1.56 12.24
C ALA A 131 -8.86 -2.39 11.45
N GLN A 132 -8.44 -2.92 10.31
CA GLN A 132 -9.21 -3.87 9.50
C GLN A 132 -8.61 -5.25 9.62
N PHE A 133 -9.46 -6.22 9.89
CA PHE A 133 -9.14 -7.63 9.95
C PHE A 133 -10.04 -8.38 8.96
N GLU A 134 -9.45 -9.05 7.98
CA GLU A 134 -10.15 -9.63 6.84
C GLU A 134 -10.95 -8.58 6.04
N SER A 135 -12.25 -8.81 5.86
CA SER A 135 -13.13 -7.93 5.09
C SER A 135 -13.77 -6.80 5.91
N GLU A 136 -13.51 -6.71 7.22
CA GLU A 136 -14.21 -5.78 8.09
C GLU A 136 -13.29 -4.90 8.92
N VAL A 137 -13.66 -3.62 9.09
CA VAL A 137 -13.04 -2.74 10.08
C VAL A 137 -13.54 -3.11 11.47
N VAL A 138 -12.63 -3.52 12.34
CA VAL A 138 -12.93 -4.03 13.69
C VAL A 138 -12.75 -2.98 14.78
N TYR A 139 -12.04 -1.90 14.46
CA TYR A 139 -11.80 -0.79 15.37
C TYR A 139 -11.60 0.52 14.61
N GLY A 140 -12.08 1.64 15.20
CA GLY A 140 -11.83 2.97 14.66
C GLY A 140 -11.96 4.06 15.72
N SER A 141 -11.07 5.04 15.68
CA SER A 141 -11.09 6.23 16.54
C SER A 141 -10.66 7.48 15.77
N LEU A 142 -11.16 8.63 16.20
CA LEU A 142 -10.79 9.96 15.72
C LEU A 142 -10.75 10.90 16.92
N GLN A 143 -9.75 11.78 16.99
CA GLN A 143 -9.69 12.79 18.04
C GLN A 143 -10.94 13.70 18.00
N GLU A 144 -11.53 13.93 19.17
CA GLU A 144 -12.80 14.70 19.29
C GLU A 144 -12.73 16.11 18.69
N ASP A 145 -11.58 16.77 18.83
CA ASP A 145 -11.38 18.12 18.29
C ASP A 145 -11.43 18.15 16.76
N LEU A 146 -10.95 17.09 16.11
CA LEU A 146 -11.05 16.96 14.66
C LEU A 146 -12.48 16.66 14.23
N ALA A 147 -13.18 15.79 14.96
CA ALA A 147 -14.60 15.53 14.71
C ALA A 147 -15.46 16.81 14.87
N LYS A 148 -15.19 17.63 15.90
CA LYS A 148 -15.86 18.93 16.08
C LYS A 148 -15.56 19.93 14.95
N LYS A 149 -14.42 19.84 14.28
CA LYS A 149 -14.07 20.61 13.08
C LYS A 149 -14.70 20.06 11.81
N GLY A 150 -15.48 18.98 11.88
CA GLY A 150 -16.14 18.35 10.75
C GLY A 150 -15.27 17.39 9.96
N VAL A 151 -14.11 16.97 10.48
CA VAL A 151 -13.30 15.91 9.87
C VAL A 151 -14.06 14.59 10.00
N ILE A 152 -14.16 13.87 8.89
CA ILE A 152 -14.69 12.51 8.85
C ILE A 152 -13.53 11.55 8.64
N PHE A 153 -13.41 10.54 9.50
CA PHE A 153 -12.52 9.39 9.32
C PHE A 153 -13.27 8.13 9.71
N THR A 154 -13.87 7.51 8.73
CA THR A 154 -14.62 6.27 8.93
C THR A 154 -14.22 5.22 7.89
N ASP A 155 -14.74 4.00 7.99
CA ASP A 155 -14.61 3.02 6.92
C ASP A 155 -15.57 3.36 5.77
N THR A 156 -15.23 2.86 4.59
CA THR A 156 -16.02 3.16 3.39
C THR A 156 -17.42 2.53 3.45
N ASP A 157 -17.58 1.38 4.12
CA ASP A 157 -18.88 0.75 4.30
C ASP A 157 -19.80 1.61 5.16
N THR A 158 -19.30 2.18 6.24
CA THR A 158 -20.03 3.14 7.09
C THR A 158 -20.34 4.43 6.31
N ALA A 159 -19.38 4.92 5.52
CA ALA A 159 -19.58 6.12 4.71
C ALA A 159 -20.69 5.96 3.66
N VAL A 160 -20.87 4.77 3.08
CA VAL A 160 -21.99 4.47 2.15
C VAL A 160 -23.33 4.68 2.83
N ARG A 161 -23.46 4.34 4.12
CA ARG A 161 -24.70 4.45 4.87
C ARG A 161 -24.92 5.82 5.50
N GLU A 162 -23.89 6.41 6.10
CA GLU A 162 -23.99 7.61 6.95
C GLU A 162 -23.61 8.91 6.22
N HIS A 163 -22.79 8.82 5.15
CA HIS A 163 -22.33 9.95 4.36
C HIS A 163 -22.60 9.77 2.86
N THR A 164 -23.74 9.18 2.54
CA THR A 164 -24.13 8.75 1.19
C THR A 164 -23.97 9.81 0.13
N ASP A 165 -24.47 11.04 0.38
CA ASP A 165 -24.46 12.11 -0.61
C ASP A 165 -23.01 12.55 -0.95
N LEU A 166 -22.19 12.76 0.08
CA LEU A 166 -20.78 13.13 -0.09
C LEU A 166 -19.99 12.02 -0.77
N LEU A 167 -20.19 10.78 -0.35
CA LEU A 167 -19.50 9.65 -0.96
C LEU A 167 -19.91 9.47 -2.41
N ARG A 168 -21.20 9.54 -2.73
CA ARG A 168 -21.73 9.35 -4.08
C ARG A 168 -21.22 10.39 -5.08
N GLU A 169 -20.91 11.61 -4.62
CA GLU A 169 -20.33 12.68 -5.46
C GLU A 169 -18.94 12.29 -6.00
N TYR A 170 -18.14 11.55 -5.21
CA TYR A 170 -16.73 11.32 -5.53
C TYR A 170 -16.37 9.84 -5.80
N PHE A 171 -17.14 8.89 -5.29
CA PHE A 171 -16.84 7.47 -5.38
C PHE A 171 -16.82 6.96 -6.83
N GLY A 172 -15.71 6.36 -7.24
CA GLY A 172 -15.54 5.84 -8.59
C GLY A 172 -15.33 6.90 -9.67
N THR A 173 -15.14 8.17 -9.30
CA THR A 173 -14.92 9.26 -10.25
C THR A 173 -13.45 9.41 -10.64
N VAL A 174 -12.53 9.11 -9.75
CA VAL A 174 -11.08 9.13 -9.99
C VAL A 174 -10.62 7.82 -10.63
N ILE A 175 -11.10 6.69 -10.12
CA ILE A 175 -10.82 5.36 -10.65
C ILE A 175 -12.15 4.65 -10.92
N PRO A 176 -12.73 4.82 -12.12
CA PRO A 176 -13.95 4.12 -12.48
C PRO A 176 -13.70 2.61 -12.68
N PRO A 177 -14.74 1.77 -12.57
CA PRO A 177 -14.62 0.33 -12.83
C PRO A 177 -14.03 -0.01 -14.21
N SER A 178 -14.22 0.89 -15.17
CA SER A 178 -13.70 0.74 -16.52
C SER A 178 -12.20 0.98 -16.68
N ASP A 179 -11.50 1.45 -15.63
CA ASP A 179 -10.08 1.80 -15.70
C ASP A 179 -9.20 0.59 -16.07
N ASN A 180 -9.26 -0.45 -15.26
CA ASN A 180 -8.55 -1.71 -15.52
C ASN A 180 -9.30 -2.90 -14.90
N LYS A 181 -8.85 -4.13 -15.19
CA LYS A 181 -9.51 -5.35 -14.73
C LYS A 181 -9.59 -5.45 -13.20
N PHE A 182 -8.54 -5.03 -12.49
CA PHE A 182 -8.49 -5.11 -11.02
C PHE A 182 -9.27 -3.98 -10.35
N ALA A 183 -9.38 -2.81 -10.97
CA ALA A 183 -10.29 -1.78 -10.53
C ALA A 183 -11.76 -2.22 -10.68
N ALA A 184 -12.09 -2.94 -11.77
CA ALA A 184 -13.41 -3.55 -11.94
C ALA A 184 -13.68 -4.61 -10.87
N LEU A 185 -12.72 -5.51 -10.62
CA LEU A 185 -12.82 -6.53 -9.57
C LEU A 185 -13.06 -5.89 -8.19
N ASN A 186 -12.20 -4.95 -7.80
CA ASN A 186 -12.37 -4.23 -6.55
C ASN A 186 -13.75 -3.58 -6.48
N SER A 187 -14.18 -2.88 -7.54
CA SER A 187 -15.49 -2.21 -7.57
C SER A 187 -16.66 -3.17 -7.40
N ALA A 188 -16.52 -4.44 -7.80
CA ALA A 188 -17.55 -5.46 -7.62
C ALA A 188 -17.60 -6.02 -6.18
N VAL A 189 -16.43 -6.20 -5.52
CA VAL A 189 -16.34 -6.98 -4.28
C VAL A 189 -15.69 -6.24 -3.11
N TRP A 190 -15.42 -4.94 -3.23
CA TRP A 190 -14.74 -4.17 -2.18
C TRP A 190 -15.42 -4.28 -0.81
N SER A 191 -14.59 -4.23 0.23
CA SER A 191 -15.00 -4.26 1.64
C SER A 191 -14.03 -3.46 2.47
N GLY A 192 -14.53 -2.64 3.40
CA GLY A 192 -13.70 -1.82 4.26
C GLY A 192 -12.95 -0.71 3.50
N GLY A 193 -11.71 -0.47 3.91
CA GLY A 193 -10.95 0.69 3.47
C GLY A 193 -11.25 1.93 4.30
N SER A 194 -10.72 3.08 3.89
CA SER A 194 -10.86 4.33 4.63
C SER A 194 -11.62 5.39 3.84
N PHE A 195 -12.60 6.01 4.49
CA PHE A 195 -13.24 7.23 3.99
C PHE A 195 -12.78 8.42 4.84
N ILE A 196 -12.15 9.39 4.20
CA ILE A 196 -11.61 10.59 4.84
C ILE A 196 -12.13 11.83 4.14
N TYR A 197 -12.74 12.73 4.90
CA TYR A 197 -13.07 14.09 4.47
C TYR A 197 -12.43 15.10 5.40
N VAL A 198 -11.62 16.00 4.86
CA VAL A 198 -11.00 17.08 5.62
C VAL A 198 -11.59 18.41 5.13
N PRO A 199 -12.37 19.11 5.97
CA PRO A 199 -13.05 20.34 5.58
C PRO A 199 -12.09 21.47 5.24
N LYS A 200 -12.58 22.44 4.49
CA LYS A 200 -11.86 23.64 4.06
C LYS A 200 -11.06 24.30 5.18
N GLY A 201 -9.76 24.51 4.93
CA GLY A 201 -8.84 25.20 5.83
C GLY A 201 -8.43 24.40 7.08
N VAL A 202 -8.91 23.17 7.25
CA VAL A 202 -8.55 22.33 8.39
C VAL A 202 -7.19 21.68 8.13
N SER A 203 -6.26 21.85 9.08
CA SER A 203 -4.96 21.17 9.08
C SER A 203 -4.93 20.10 10.17
N ILE A 204 -4.64 18.87 9.79
CA ILE A 204 -4.45 17.75 10.71
C ILE A 204 -2.95 17.61 10.95
N GLU A 205 -2.49 17.83 12.18
CA GLU A 205 -1.07 17.88 12.53
C GLU A 205 -0.43 16.48 12.62
N PHE A 206 -1.17 15.53 13.20
CA PHE A 206 -0.71 14.14 13.36
C PHE A 206 -1.33 13.25 12.30
N PRO A 207 -0.65 12.17 11.88
CA PRO A 207 -1.20 11.27 10.87
C PRO A 207 -2.52 10.61 11.30
N LEU A 208 -3.41 10.43 10.33
CA LEU A 208 -4.47 9.42 10.39
C LEU A 208 -3.88 8.08 9.94
N GLN A 209 -4.22 6.99 10.59
CA GLN A 209 -3.58 5.71 10.35
C GLN A 209 -4.59 4.58 10.16
N ALA A 210 -4.33 3.68 9.21
CA ALA A 210 -5.05 2.43 9.08
C ALA A 210 -4.11 1.23 8.98
N TYR A 211 -4.53 0.12 9.59
CA TYR A 211 -3.86 -1.17 9.51
C TYR A 211 -4.78 -2.19 8.87
N PHE A 212 -4.24 -2.93 7.89
CA PHE A 212 -4.93 -3.98 7.17
C PHE A 212 -4.24 -5.32 7.38
N ARG A 213 -4.99 -6.33 7.81
CA ARG A 213 -4.49 -7.68 8.03
C ARG A 213 -5.35 -8.70 7.31
N ILE A 214 -4.76 -9.44 6.36
CA ILE A 214 -5.29 -10.72 5.88
C ILE A 214 -4.81 -11.79 6.86
N ASN A 215 -5.70 -12.68 7.30
CA ASN A 215 -5.35 -13.73 8.24
C ASN A 215 -5.84 -15.11 7.81
N ALA A 216 -6.81 -15.22 6.90
CA ALA A 216 -7.35 -16.49 6.43
C ALA A 216 -6.70 -16.94 5.11
N GLU A 217 -6.54 -18.25 4.95
CA GLU A 217 -6.00 -18.86 3.73
C GLU A 217 -6.98 -18.71 2.55
N ASN A 218 -6.46 -18.50 1.33
CA ASN A 218 -7.22 -18.21 0.10
C ASN A 218 -8.14 -16.99 0.21
N MET A 219 -7.93 -16.13 1.20
CA MET A 219 -8.72 -14.92 1.36
C MET A 219 -8.21 -13.80 0.48
N GLY A 220 -9.11 -13.18 -0.29
CA GLY A 220 -8.84 -11.92 -0.96
C GLY A 220 -9.13 -10.73 -0.04
N GLN A 221 -8.35 -9.64 -0.17
CA GLN A 221 -8.63 -8.37 0.48
C GLN A 221 -8.79 -7.27 -0.58
N PHE A 222 -9.90 -6.53 -0.50
CA PHE A 222 -10.38 -5.65 -1.56
C PHE A 222 -10.80 -4.31 -0.98
N GLU A 223 -9.94 -3.65 -0.22
CA GLU A 223 -10.28 -2.37 0.39
C GLU A 223 -10.47 -1.27 -0.66
N ARG A 224 -11.37 -0.34 -0.36
CA ARG A 224 -11.60 0.86 -1.16
C ARG A 224 -11.47 2.10 -0.31
N THR A 225 -10.43 2.87 -0.58
CA THR A 225 -10.12 4.10 0.15
C THR A 225 -10.47 5.32 -0.70
N LEU A 226 -11.21 6.26 -0.10
CA LEU A 226 -11.54 7.55 -0.70
C LEU A 226 -11.14 8.68 0.26
N ILE A 227 -10.27 9.58 -0.20
CA ILE A 227 -9.80 10.73 0.57
C ILE A 227 -10.16 12.02 -0.16
N ILE A 228 -10.87 12.92 0.52
CA ILE A 228 -11.25 14.22 0.01
C ILE A 228 -10.61 15.27 0.92
N VAL A 229 -9.69 16.06 0.36
CA VAL A 229 -9.02 17.17 1.04
C VAL A 229 -9.56 18.47 0.45
N ASP A 230 -10.36 19.19 1.23
CA ASP A 230 -11.02 20.39 0.74
C ASP A 230 -10.05 21.58 0.66
N GLU A 231 -10.50 22.73 0.17
CA GLU A 231 -9.66 23.89 -0.14
C GLU A 231 -8.80 24.31 1.06
N GLY A 232 -7.47 24.38 0.83
CA GLY A 232 -6.49 24.78 1.84
C GLY A 232 -6.32 23.80 3.02
N ALA A 233 -7.00 22.66 3.01
CA ALA A 233 -6.91 21.65 4.04
C ALA A 233 -5.62 20.82 3.91
N ARG A 234 -5.21 20.16 5.01
CA ARG A 234 -4.00 19.32 5.03
C ARG A 234 -4.23 18.05 5.80
N VAL A 235 -3.73 16.93 5.26
CA VAL A 235 -3.76 15.62 5.90
C VAL A 235 -2.52 14.80 5.54
N HIS A 236 -2.05 14.03 6.52
CA HIS A 236 -1.16 12.90 6.31
C HIS A 236 -1.90 11.62 6.70
N TYR A 237 -2.03 10.70 5.77
CA TYR A 237 -2.61 9.39 6.00
C TYR A 237 -1.54 8.32 5.84
N VAL A 238 -1.50 7.37 6.77
CA VAL A 238 -0.53 6.27 6.81
C VAL A 238 -1.26 4.94 6.78
N GLU A 239 -0.81 4.04 5.94
CA GLU A 239 -1.38 2.71 5.78
C GLU A 239 -0.32 1.63 5.94
N GLY A 240 -0.58 0.66 6.81
CA GLY A 240 0.21 -0.55 6.99
C GLY A 240 -0.57 -1.79 6.56
N CYS A 241 0.04 -2.65 5.73
CA CYS A 241 -0.60 -3.87 5.24
C CYS A 241 0.30 -5.09 5.50
N THR A 242 -0.28 -6.16 6.06
CA THR A 242 0.45 -7.42 6.34
C THR A 242 -0.42 -8.66 6.12
N ALA A 243 0.23 -9.78 5.81
CA ALA A 243 -0.39 -11.12 5.77
C ALA A 243 0.60 -12.18 6.24
N PRO A 244 0.14 -13.27 6.90
CA PRO A 244 0.96 -14.45 7.15
C PRO A 244 1.20 -15.25 5.86
N MET A 245 2.21 -16.12 5.88
CA MET A 245 2.48 -17.02 4.78
C MET A 245 1.54 -18.23 4.81
N TYR A 246 0.96 -18.54 3.65
CA TYR A 246 0.18 -19.74 3.40
C TYR A 246 0.77 -20.51 2.20
N SER A 247 0.38 -21.77 2.05
CA SER A 247 0.76 -22.60 0.91
C SER A 247 -0.02 -22.28 -0.36
N SER A 248 -1.18 -21.65 -0.22
CA SER A 248 -2.05 -21.24 -1.32
C SER A 248 -1.88 -19.76 -1.65
N GLU A 249 -2.14 -19.41 -2.90
CA GLU A 249 -2.10 -18.03 -3.38
C GLU A 249 -3.27 -17.22 -2.81
N SER A 250 -3.03 -15.94 -2.56
CA SER A 250 -4.02 -14.97 -2.09
C SER A 250 -3.91 -13.67 -2.89
N LEU A 251 -4.99 -12.90 -2.91
CA LEU A 251 -5.11 -11.69 -3.72
C LEU A 251 -5.38 -10.47 -2.84
N HIS A 252 -4.51 -9.48 -2.93
CA HIS A 252 -4.78 -8.14 -2.47
C HIS A 252 -5.04 -7.24 -3.69
N SER A 253 -6.22 -6.67 -3.79
CA SER A 253 -6.59 -5.77 -4.89
C SER A 253 -7.34 -4.56 -4.37
N ALA A 254 -6.59 -3.52 -3.99
CA ALA A 254 -7.12 -2.29 -3.45
C ALA A 254 -7.31 -1.21 -4.52
N VAL A 255 -8.24 -0.29 -4.25
CA VAL A 255 -8.40 0.95 -5.00
C VAL A 255 -8.33 2.14 -4.06
N VAL A 256 -7.47 3.11 -4.38
CA VAL A 256 -7.31 4.35 -3.61
C VAL A 256 -7.56 5.55 -4.51
N GLU A 257 -8.60 6.31 -4.17
CA GLU A 257 -9.01 7.54 -4.86
C GLU A 257 -8.77 8.74 -3.95
N ILE A 258 -8.07 9.75 -4.44
CA ILE A 258 -7.79 10.97 -3.68
C ILE A 258 -8.16 12.20 -4.50
N ILE A 259 -8.86 13.14 -3.87
CA ILE A 259 -9.19 14.45 -4.42
C ILE A 259 -8.57 15.50 -3.51
N VAL A 260 -7.65 16.32 -4.06
CA VAL A 260 -7.03 17.43 -3.35
C VAL A 260 -7.45 18.73 -4.00
N LYS A 261 -8.38 19.44 -3.36
CA LYS A 261 -8.93 20.70 -3.88
C LYS A 261 -7.93 21.83 -3.74
N ARG A 262 -8.26 23.00 -4.27
CA ARG A 262 -7.39 24.18 -4.35
C ARG A 262 -6.59 24.44 -3.08
N GLY A 263 -5.25 24.55 -3.22
CA GLY A 263 -4.33 24.83 -2.12
C GLY A 263 -4.27 23.76 -1.03
N GLY A 264 -4.98 22.65 -1.20
CA GLY A 264 -4.95 21.50 -0.29
C GLY A 264 -3.64 20.72 -0.38
N ARG A 265 -3.32 19.97 0.66
CA ARG A 265 -2.17 19.06 0.69
C ARG A 265 -2.56 17.70 1.26
N CYS A 266 -2.28 16.65 0.51
CA CYS A 266 -2.42 15.28 0.96
C CYS A 266 -1.08 14.56 0.85
N ARG A 267 -0.64 13.96 1.96
CA ARG A 267 0.45 12.98 1.97
C ARG A 267 -0.14 11.61 2.29
N TYR A 268 0.13 10.64 1.44
CA TYR A 268 -0.28 9.25 1.63
C TYR A 268 0.96 8.38 1.72
N THR A 269 1.17 7.79 2.87
CA THR A 269 2.29 6.87 3.12
C THR A 269 1.78 5.45 3.24
N THR A 270 2.39 4.49 2.57
CA THR A 270 2.08 3.07 2.74
C THR A 270 3.35 2.24 2.91
N ILE A 271 3.30 1.31 3.87
CA ILE A 271 4.31 0.28 4.04
C ILE A 271 3.60 -1.05 3.90
N GLN A 272 3.93 -1.78 2.84
CA GLN A 272 3.37 -3.09 2.55
C GLN A 272 4.44 -4.16 2.76
N ASN A 273 4.15 -5.09 3.65
CA ASN A 273 4.97 -6.27 3.92
C ASN A 273 4.11 -7.52 3.78
N TRP A 274 4.04 -8.02 2.55
CA TRP A 274 3.21 -9.15 2.19
C TRP A 274 4.02 -10.45 2.18
N ALA A 275 3.39 -11.57 2.50
CA ALA A 275 3.97 -12.88 2.31
C ALA A 275 4.12 -13.23 0.81
N ASN A 276 5.05 -14.16 0.51
CA ASN A 276 5.42 -14.51 -0.87
C ASN A 276 4.33 -15.18 -1.71
N ASN A 277 3.20 -15.54 -1.10
CA ASN A 277 2.04 -16.11 -1.80
C ASN A 277 1.00 -15.06 -2.23
N ILE A 278 1.25 -13.77 -2.00
CA ILE A 278 0.28 -12.71 -2.26
C ILE A 278 0.50 -12.08 -3.64
N TYR A 279 -0.57 -11.99 -4.43
CA TYR A 279 -0.65 -11.09 -5.57
C TYR A 279 -1.18 -9.74 -5.09
N ASN A 280 -0.35 -8.71 -5.18
CA ASN A 280 -0.64 -7.35 -4.72
C ASN A 280 -0.92 -6.44 -5.91
N LEU A 281 -2.17 -6.34 -6.32
CA LEU A 281 -2.63 -5.70 -7.56
C LEU A 281 -3.45 -4.43 -7.24
N VAL A 282 -2.78 -3.30 -7.05
CA VAL A 282 -3.37 -2.08 -6.48
C VAL A 282 -3.44 -0.96 -7.51
N THR A 283 -4.58 -0.27 -7.56
CA THR A 283 -4.76 0.95 -8.36
C THR A 283 -4.89 2.17 -7.46
N LYS A 284 -3.97 3.13 -7.59
CA LYS A 284 -3.96 4.38 -6.80
C LYS A 284 -3.92 5.59 -7.72
N ARG A 285 -4.81 6.55 -7.51
CA ARG A 285 -4.84 7.81 -8.28
C ARG A 285 -5.32 8.98 -7.44
N ALA A 286 -4.67 10.12 -7.65
CA ALA A 286 -5.06 11.38 -7.07
C ALA A 286 -5.32 12.42 -8.16
N MET A 287 -6.35 13.25 -7.96
CA MET A 287 -6.62 14.48 -8.70
C MET A 287 -6.19 15.66 -7.84
N ALA A 288 -5.22 16.44 -8.32
CA ALA A 288 -4.74 17.65 -7.66
C ALA A 288 -5.20 18.89 -8.44
N TYR A 289 -5.95 19.76 -7.78
CA TYR A 289 -6.49 21.00 -8.36
C TYR A 289 -5.56 22.19 -8.11
N ALA A 290 -6.01 23.43 -8.37
CA ALA A 290 -5.16 24.62 -8.37
C ALA A 290 -4.31 24.73 -7.09
N ASP A 291 -2.99 24.87 -7.26
CA ASP A 291 -2.01 25.02 -6.18
C ASP A 291 -2.02 23.88 -5.14
N ALA A 292 -2.73 22.79 -5.41
CA ALA A 292 -2.77 21.61 -4.54
C ALA A 292 -1.48 20.79 -4.63
N THR A 293 -1.18 20.07 -3.57
CA THR A 293 -0.01 19.16 -3.50
C THR A 293 -0.45 17.76 -3.10
N MET A 294 -0.08 16.78 -3.92
CA MET A 294 -0.24 15.35 -3.60
C MET A 294 1.12 14.67 -3.49
N GLU A 295 1.34 13.96 -2.39
CA GLU A 295 2.56 13.22 -2.11
C GLU A 295 2.24 11.74 -1.86
N TRP A 296 2.82 10.84 -2.66
CA TRP A 296 2.81 9.40 -2.44
C TRP A 296 4.16 8.94 -1.89
N ILE A 297 4.15 8.20 -0.78
CA ILE A 297 5.34 7.58 -0.21
C ILE A 297 5.05 6.08 -0.08
N ASP A 298 5.72 5.27 -0.87
CA ASP A 298 5.44 3.84 -1.02
C ASP A 298 6.65 2.97 -0.64
N GLY A 299 6.51 2.14 0.40
CA GLY A 299 7.40 1.03 0.71
C GLY A 299 6.77 -0.31 0.30
N ASN A 300 7.40 -1.04 -0.62
CA ASN A 300 6.90 -2.29 -1.18
C ASN A 300 7.88 -3.42 -0.89
N LEU A 301 7.46 -4.35 -0.01
CA LEU A 301 8.22 -5.52 0.39
C LEU A 301 7.33 -6.77 0.32
N GLY A 302 7.95 -7.92 0.10
CA GLY A 302 7.24 -9.19 -0.01
C GLY A 302 6.45 -9.32 -1.30
N SER A 303 5.34 -10.06 -1.27
CA SER A 303 4.48 -10.46 -2.39
C SER A 303 5.14 -11.38 -3.40
N HIS A 304 4.38 -12.32 -3.95
CA HIS A 304 4.76 -13.04 -5.17
C HIS A 304 4.89 -12.08 -6.35
N LEU A 305 3.89 -11.22 -6.50
CA LEU A 305 3.86 -10.18 -7.52
C LEU A 305 3.20 -8.92 -6.95
N THR A 306 3.88 -7.80 -7.04
CA THR A 306 3.28 -6.48 -6.88
C THR A 306 3.10 -5.82 -8.25
N MET A 307 1.90 -5.29 -8.53
CA MET A 307 1.65 -4.36 -9.64
C MET A 307 0.97 -3.12 -9.06
N LYS A 308 1.76 -2.05 -8.86
CA LYS A 308 1.28 -0.82 -8.21
C LYS A 308 1.94 0.42 -8.81
N TYR A 309 1.12 1.32 -9.35
CA TYR A 309 1.58 2.51 -10.07
C TYR A 309 0.77 3.73 -9.60
N PRO A 310 1.08 4.30 -8.42
CA PRO A 310 0.39 5.51 -7.95
C PRO A 310 0.49 6.63 -8.98
N ALA A 311 -0.62 7.33 -9.18
CA ALA A 311 -0.74 8.36 -10.18
C ALA A 311 -1.16 9.69 -9.54
N VAL A 312 -0.62 10.81 -10.07
CA VAL A 312 -1.11 12.15 -9.78
C VAL A 312 -1.49 12.83 -11.08
N TYR A 313 -2.75 13.22 -11.19
CA TYR A 313 -3.28 14.03 -12.27
C TYR A 313 -3.35 15.49 -11.78
N MET A 314 -2.53 16.35 -12.34
CA MET A 314 -2.44 17.77 -12.01
C MET A 314 -3.40 18.53 -12.91
N MET A 315 -4.64 18.73 -12.42
CA MET A 315 -5.81 19.12 -13.21
C MET A 315 -5.92 20.62 -13.42
N GLU A 316 -5.32 21.43 -12.56
CA GLU A 316 -5.42 22.89 -12.60
C GLU A 316 -4.05 23.54 -12.37
N PRO A 317 -3.88 24.86 -12.71
CA PRO A 317 -2.59 25.52 -12.62
C PRO A 317 -1.96 25.49 -11.23
N GLY A 318 -0.64 25.35 -11.18
CA GLY A 318 0.14 25.33 -9.94
C GLY A 318 0.09 24.02 -9.16
N ALA A 319 -0.69 23.03 -9.59
CA ALA A 319 -0.79 21.73 -8.93
C ALA A 319 0.57 20.99 -8.93
N ARG A 320 0.83 20.21 -7.88
CA ARG A 320 2.08 19.51 -7.65
C ARG A 320 1.85 18.05 -7.31
N GLY A 321 2.69 17.17 -7.91
CA GLY A 321 2.69 15.74 -7.64
C GLY A 321 4.09 15.25 -7.25
N GLU A 322 4.22 14.60 -6.10
CA GLU A 322 5.46 13.98 -5.66
C GLU A 322 5.24 12.49 -5.37
N ILE A 323 6.15 11.66 -5.86
CA ILE A 323 6.10 10.21 -5.64
C ILE A 323 7.48 9.73 -5.24
N LEU A 324 7.56 9.16 -4.05
CA LEU A 324 8.75 8.52 -3.52
C LEU A 324 8.44 7.04 -3.27
N SER A 325 9.15 6.13 -3.94
CA SER A 325 8.87 4.69 -3.88
C SER A 325 10.15 3.90 -3.62
N ILE A 326 10.04 2.89 -2.76
CA ILE A 326 11.03 1.82 -2.64
C ILE A 326 10.36 0.48 -2.92
N ALA A 327 11.07 -0.37 -3.67
CA ALA A 327 10.71 -1.74 -3.92
C ALA A 327 11.89 -2.66 -3.54
N PHE A 328 11.62 -3.68 -2.71
CA PHE A 328 12.59 -4.72 -2.40
C PHE A 328 12.05 -6.07 -2.89
N ALA A 329 12.79 -6.71 -3.81
CA ALA A 329 12.46 -8.02 -4.36
C ALA A 329 13.51 -9.07 -3.94
N SER A 330 13.06 -10.14 -3.31
CA SER A 330 13.87 -11.31 -2.95
C SER A 330 13.44 -12.54 -3.77
N ALA A 331 13.93 -13.72 -3.39
CA ALA A 331 13.65 -14.98 -4.08
C ALA A 331 12.14 -15.20 -4.30
N GLY A 332 11.75 -15.51 -5.53
CA GLY A 332 10.36 -15.76 -5.91
C GLY A 332 9.47 -14.53 -5.99
N GLN A 333 10.02 -13.32 -5.81
CA GLN A 333 9.27 -12.06 -5.80
C GLN A 333 9.50 -11.27 -7.09
N HIS A 334 8.42 -10.66 -7.59
CA HIS A 334 8.49 -9.66 -8.65
C HIS A 334 7.79 -8.36 -8.19
N GLN A 335 8.58 -7.32 -7.92
CA GLN A 335 8.08 -5.99 -7.64
C GLN A 335 7.98 -5.19 -8.94
N ASP A 336 6.82 -5.20 -9.60
CA ASP A 336 6.53 -4.34 -10.76
C ASP A 336 5.81 -3.09 -10.23
N ALA A 337 6.62 -2.16 -9.75
CA ALA A 337 6.16 -0.92 -9.13
C ALA A 337 6.62 0.29 -9.97
N GLY A 338 5.88 1.39 -9.88
CA GLY A 338 6.20 2.56 -10.68
C GLY A 338 5.45 3.79 -10.24
N ALA A 339 5.34 4.76 -11.14
CA ALA A 339 4.71 6.03 -10.84
C ALA A 339 4.18 6.71 -12.10
N LYS A 340 3.11 7.50 -11.96
CA LYS A 340 2.53 8.24 -13.09
C LYS A 340 2.27 9.69 -12.71
N LEU A 341 2.71 10.61 -13.56
CA LEU A 341 2.39 12.02 -13.48
C LEU A 341 1.72 12.48 -14.78
N VAL A 342 0.57 13.14 -14.65
CA VAL A 342 -0.16 13.72 -15.78
C VAL A 342 -0.28 15.22 -15.53
N HIS A 343 0.36 16.01 -16.37
CA HIS A 343 0.26 17.47 -16.40
C HIS A 343 -0.89 17.86 -17.32
N ALA A 344 -2.04 18.20 -16.76
CA ALA A 344 -3.24 18.57 -17.51
C ALA A 344 -3.51 20.08 -17.51
N ALA A 345 -2.64 20.89 -16.88
CA ALA A 345 -2.80 22.33 -16.75
C ALA A 345 -1.45 23.06 -16.71
N PRO A 346 -1.42 24.37 -16.97
CA PRO A 346 -0.18 25.17 -16.97
C PRO A 346 0.50 25.23 -15.60
N ASN A 347 1.83 25.41 -15.63
CA ASN A 347 2.68 25.65 -14.45
C ASN A 347 2.57 24.56 -13.38
N THR A 348 2.30 23.33 -13.78
CA THR A 348 2.28 22.19 -12.87
C THR A 348 3.70 21.62 -12.66
N SER A 349 3.94 20.99 -11.52
CA SER A 349 5.26 20.43 -11.21
C SER A 349 5.16 19.02 -10.66
N GLY A 350 6.07 18.14 -11.14
CA GLY A 350 6.12 16.76 -10.75
C GLY A 350 7.51 16.28 -10.36
N ARG A 351 7.59 15.37 -9.38
CA ARG A 351 8.82 14.71 -8.99
C ARG A 351 8.57 13.24 -8.70
N ILE A 352 9.36 12.37 -9.31
CA ILE A 352 9.38 10.94 -9.01
C ILE A 352 10.79 10.56 -8.56
N VAL A 353 10.89 9.89 -7.41
CA VAL A 353 12.10 9.19 -6.97
C VAL A 353 11.73 7.75 -6.69
N SER A 354 12.27 6.84 -7.49
CA SER A 354 12.04 5.41 -7.34
C SER A 354 13.34 4.69 -7.07
N LYS A 355 13.39 3.94 -5.98
CA LYS A 355 14.54 3.11 -5.62
C LYS A 355 14.14 1.66 -5.57
N SER A 356 14.92 0.78 -6.17
CA SER A 356 14.65 -0.65 -6.14
C SER A 356 15.88 -1.45 -5.74
N ILE A 357 15.64 -2.55 -5.03
CA ILE A 357 16.65 -3.48 -4.58
C ILE A 357 16.23 -4.88 -5.00
N SER A 358 17.15 -5.63 -5.58
CA SER A 358 16.92 -7.02 -5.98
C SER A 358 17.98 -7.93 -5.40
N LYS A 359 17.55 -9.04 -4.76
CA LYS A 359 18.40 -10.02 -4.07
C LYS A 359 17.90 -11.44 -4.29
N ASN A 360 18.81 -12.42 -4.26
CA ASN A 360 18.50 -13.85 -4.32
C ASN A 360 17.64 -14.28 -5.52
N GLY A 361 17.87 -13.67 -6.70
CA GLY A 361 17.09 -13.93 -7.90
C GLY A 361 15.76 -13.17 -7.96
N GLY A 362 15.51 -12.24 -7.05
CA GLY A 362 14.35 -11.33 -7.09
C GLY A 362 14.36 -10.41 -8.30
N ARG A 363 13.19 -9.97 -8.71
CA ARG A 363 13.01 -9.07 -9.84
C ARG A 363 12.32 -7.79 -9.43
N ALA A 364 12.93 -6.65 -9.72
CA ALA A 364 12.31 -5.34 -9.59
C ALA A 364 12.12 -4.71 -10.96
N SER A 365 10.93 -4.17 -11.22
CA SER A 365 10.61 -3.47 -12.46
C SER A 365 10.03 -2.10 -12.12
N TYR A 366 10.58 -1.04 -12.71
CA TYR A 366 9.99 0.29 -12.67
C TYR A 366 9.18 0.55 -13.95
N ARG A 367 7.91 0.96 -13.79
CA ARG A 367 7.07 1.44 -14.91
C ARG A 367 6.63 2.86 -14.62
N GLY A 368 7.16 3.80 -15.39
CA GLY A 368 6.85 5.23 -15.24
C GLY A 368 6.04 5.77 -16.39
N LEU A 369 5.18 6.73 -16.10
CA LEU A 369 4.54 7.58 -17.09
C LEU A 369 4.69 9.04 -16.67
N VAL A 370 5.24 9.87 -17.56
CA VAL A 370 5.09 11.31 -17.49
C VAL A 370 4.37 11.74 -18.75
N LYS A 371 3.14 12.26 -18.56
CA LYS A 371 2.33 12.79 -19.66
C LYS A 371 2.13 14.29 -19.49
N VAL A 372 2.32 15.04 -20.56
CA VAL A 372 2.05 16.47 -20.64
C VAL A 372 1.00 16.67 -21.71
N GLU A 373 -0.20 17.08 -21.29
CA GLU A 373 -1.33 17.33 -22.18
C GLU A 373 -1.18 18.68 -22.91
N PRO A 374 -1.85 18.86 -24.05
CA PRO A 374 -1.89 20.14 -24.75
C PRO A 374 -2.38 21.28 -23.82
N GLY A 375 -1.69 22.40 -23.82
CA GLY A 375 -1.99 23.56 -22.99
C GLY A 375 -1.35 23.53 -21.59
N ALA A 376 -0.64 22.48 -21.20
CA ALA A 376 0.07 22.41 -19.93
C ALA A 376 1.43 23.15 -19.97
N VAL A 377 1.42 24.37 -20.45
CA VAL A 377 2.59 25.25 -20.64
C VAL A 377 3.32 25.51 -19.32
N GLY A 378 4.63 25.60 -19.33
CA GLY A 378 5.47 25.89 -18.16
C GLY A 378 5.57 24.74 -17.16
N SER A 379 5.06 23.55 -17.50
CA SER A 379 5.11 22.39 -16.65
C SER A 379 6.53 21.82 -16.54
N ARG A 380 6.86 21.27 -15.36
CA ARG A 380 8.18 20.73 -15.05
C ARG A 380 8.05 19.37 -14.35
N SER A 381 8.89 18.42 -14.78
CA SER A 381 8.95 17.10 -14.11
C SER A 381 10.38 16.59 -14.06
N SER A 382 10.73 15.96 -12.94
CA SER A 382 11.97 15.19 -12.81
C SER A 382 11.69 13.78 -12.32
N VAL A 383 12.29 12.81 -12.98
CA VAL A 383 12.18 11.40 -12.64
C VAL A 383 13.58 10.86 -12.41
N VAL A 384 13.78 10.25 -11.23
CA VAL A 384 15.03 9.57 -10.88
C VAL A 384 14.69 8.13 -10.49
N CYS A 385 15.27 7.16 -11.20
CA CYS A 385 15.07 5.75 -10.97
C CYS A 385 16.42 5.06 -10.71
N ASP A 386 16.65 4.68 -9.45
CA ASP A 386 17.87 3.99 -9.06
C ASP A 386 17.57 2.53 -8.71
N ALA A 387 18.34 1.61 -9.26
CA ALA A 387 18.27 0.20 -8.96
C ALA A 387 19.59 -0.33 -8.41
N LEU A 388 19.54 -1.07 -7.32
CA LEU A 388 20.66 -1.75 -6.70
C LEU A 388 20.46 -3.27 -6.80
N ILE A 389 21.37 -3.95 -7.48
CA ILE A 389 21.40 -5.40 -7.66
C ILE A 389 22.45 -5.98 -6.73
N LEU A 390 22.07 -6.93 -5.87
CA LEU A 390 22.93 -7.48 -4.83
C LEU A 390 23.62 -8.79 -5.23
N ASP A 391 23.18 -9.46 -6.31
CA ASP A 391 23.74 -10.72 -6.79
C ASP A 391 23.57 -10.89 -8.32
N GLU A 392 24.17 -11.94 -8.87
CA GLU A 392 24.19 -12.18 -10.32
C GLU A 392 22.89 -12.76 -10.89
N HIS A 393 22.01 -13.28 -10.04
CA HIS A 393 20.74 -13.92 -10.44
C HIS A 393 19.57 -12.96 -10.38
N SER A 394 19.73 -11.86 -9.67
CA SER A 394 18.70 -10.82 -9.50
C SER A 394 18.61 -9.92 -10.72
N ARG A 395 17.43 -9.34 -10.91
CA ARG A 395 17.12 -8.57 -12.09
C ARG A 395 16.45 -7.24 -11.77
N SER A 396 16.81 -6.19 -12.52
CA SER A 396 16.12 -4.91 -12.56
C SER A 396 15.74 -4.55 -13.98
N ASP A 397 14.50 -4.08 -14.18
CA ASP A 397 14.01 -3.60 -15.47
C ASP A 397 13.45 -2.18 -15.30
N THR A 398 13.64 -1.33 -16.31
CA THR A 398 13.07 0.03 -16.33
C THR A 398 12.29 0.24 -17.61
N TYR A 399 11.01 0.63 -17.48
CA TYR A 399 10.08 0.89 -18.58
C TYR A 399 9.58 2.34 -18.49
N PRO A 400 10.40 3.33 -18.89
CA PRO A 400 9.97 4.71 -18.91
C PRO A 400 9.06 4.97 -20.09
N TYR A 401 7.97 5.70 -19.83
CA TYR A 401 7.08 6.19 -20.86
C TYR A 401 6.90 7.70 -20.68
N ILE A 402 7.26 8.47 -21.70
CA ILE A 402 7.18 9.93 -21.70
C ILE A 402 6.39 10.36 -22.91
N GLU A 403 5.29 11.05 -22.68
CA GLU A 403 4.36 11.55 -23.70
C GLU A 403 4.22 13.05 -23.51
N ILE A 404 4.77 13.85 -24.44
CA ILE A 404 4.80 15.30 -24.33
C ILE A 404 4.06 15.88 -25.54
N GLU A 405 2.94 16.54 -25.29
CA GLU A 405 2.11 17.19 -26.30
C GLU A 405 2.17 18.74 -26.19
N GLU A 406 3.22 19.26 -25.52
CA GLU A 406 3.44 20.70 -25.32
C GLU A 406 4.93 21.06 -25.50
N GLN A 407 5.23 22.26 -26.00
CA GLN A 407 6.62 22.65 -26.33
C GLN A 407 7.34 23.36 -25.20
N ASP A 408 6.66 24.24 -24.45
CA ASP A 408 7.26 25.02 -23.36
C ASP A 408 7.17 24.23 -22.03
N VAL A 409 8.00 23.19 -21.90
CA VAL A 409 8.05 22.34 -20.71
C VAL A 409 9.49 21.89 -20.42
N SER A 410 9.74 21.50 -19.17
CA SER A 410 11.05 20.96 -18.75
C SER A 410 10.85 19.59 -18.09
N ILE A 411 11.13 18.52 -18.84
CA ILE A 411 10.98 17.14 -18.40
C ILE A 411 12.33 16.44 -18.43
N GLY A 412 12.75 15.92 -17.28
CA GLY A 412 13.97 15.12 -17.13
C GLY A 412 13.67 13.72 -16.62
N HIS A 413 14.35 12.73 -17.18
CA HIS A 413 14.33 11.36 -16.68
C HIS A 413 15.76 10.82 -16.62
N GLU A 414 16.15 10.36 -15.44
CA GLU A 414 17.42 9.71 -15.17
C GLU A 414 17.18 8.32 -14.60
N ALA A 415 17.91 7.33 -15.07
CA ALA A 415 17.84 5.97 -14.55
C ALA A 415 19.27 5.43 -14.36
N SER A 416 19.51 4.85 -13.19
CA SER A 416 20.76 4.16 -12.88
C SER A 416 20.51 2.73 -12.42
N VAL A 417 21.35 1.80 -12.86
CA VAL A 417 21.36 0.42 -12.37
C VAL A 417 22.79 0.11 -11.96
N SER A 418 22.99 -0.21 -10.70
CA SER A 418 24.28 -0.55 -10.15
C SER A 418 24.26 -1.88 -9.44
N LYS A 419 25.39 -2.60 -9.49
CA LYS A 419 25.67 -3.67 -8.54
C LYS A 419 26.27 -3.06 -7.28
N ILE A 420 26.15 -3.79 -6.16
CA ILE A 420 26.87 -3.43 -4.95
C ILE A 420 28.36 -3.37 -5.24
N GLY A 421 29.02 -2.28 -4.86
CA GLY A 421 30.41 -2.05 -5.22
C GLY A 421 31.37 -2.93 -4.43
N GLU A 422 32.18 -3.73 -5.11
CA GLU A 422 33.20 -4.60 -4.47
C GLU A 422 34.20 -3.78 -3.62
N GLU A 423 34.59 -2.58 -4.07
CA GLU A 423 35.45 -1.67 -3.31
C GLU A 423 34.77 -1.17 -2.02
N GLN A 424 33.48 -0.88 -2.06
CA GLN A 424 32.73 -0.45 -0.89
C GLN A 424 32.59 -1.58 0.12
N LEU A 425 32.28 -2.80 -0.35
CA LEU A 425 32.24 -4.00 0.48
C LEU A 425 33.60 -4.27 1.10
N PHE A 426 34.67 -4.27 0.30
CA PHE A 426 36.02 -4.50 0.78
C PHE A 426 36.44 -3.47 1.83
N TYR A 427 36.11 -2.20 1.63
CA TYR A 427 36.43 -1.13 2.59
C TYR A 427 35.70 -1.38 3.93
N LEU A 428 34.42 -1.69 3.91
CA LEU A 428 33.64 -1.95 5.13
C LEU A 428 34.12 -3.22 5.84
N MET A 429 34.37 -4.28 5.08
CA MET A 429 34.91 -5.54 5.62
C MET A 429 36.31 -5.35 6.22
N SER A 430 37.16 -4.50 5.64
CA SER A 430 38.49 -4.16 6.21
C SER A 430 38.38 -3.41 7.55
N ARG A 431 37.21 -2.85 7.87
CA ARG A 431 36.89 -2.21 9.16
C ARG A 431 36.25 -3.17 10.16
N GLY A 432 36.17 -4.46 9.84
CA GLY A 432 35.71 -5.52 10.74
C GLY A 432 34.25 -5.92 10.60
N LEU A 433 33.53 -5.41 9.58
CA LEU A 433 32.19 -5.88 9.29
C LEU A 433 32.22 -7.18 8.49
N THR A 434 31.25 -8.03 8.73
CA THR A 434 30.98 -9.17 7.83
C THR A 434 30.41 -8.65 6.50
N GLU A 435 30.47 -9.46 5.44
CA GLU A 435 29.91 -9.12 4.15
C GLU A 435 28.40 -8.80 4.24
N ALA A 436 27.65 -9.56 5.05
CA ALA A 436 26.24 -9.34 5.29
C ALA A 436 25.96 -7.98 5.98
N GLU A 437 26.73 -7.64 7.00
CA GLU A 437 26.61 -6.34 7.70
C GLU A 437 26.99 -5.18 6.77
N ALA A 438 28.07 -5.33 6.00
CA ALA A 438 28.51 -4.33 5.02
C ALA A 438 27.43 -4.09 3.94
N SER A 439 26.88 -5.16 3.39
CA SER A 439 25.79 -5.10 2.41
C SER A 439 24.53 -4.42 2.99
N THR A 440 24.15 -4.77 4.22
CA THR A 440 23.01 -4.16 4.92
C THR A 440 23.23 -2.66 5.13
N MET A 441 24.44 -2.25 5.49
CA MET A 441 24.79 -0.84 5.66
C MET A 441 24.70 -0.05 4.34
N ILE A 442 25.17 -0.62 3.23
CA ILE A 442 25.08 0.01 1.89
C ILE A 442 23.61 0.16 1.47
N VAL A 443 22.82 -0.89 1.66
CA VAL A 443 21.38 -0.86 1.38
C VAL A 443 20.68 0.18 2.25
N GLY A 444 21.01 0.26 3.54
CA GLY A 444 20.49 1.29 4.45
C GLY A 444 20.74 2.71 3.94
N GLY A 445 21.96 3.00 3.49
CA GLY A 445 22.30 4.30 2.88
C GLY A 445 21.55 4.56 1.57
N PHE A 446 21.33 3.52 0.76
CA PHE A 446 20.59 3.64 -0.50
C PHE A 446 19.13 4.02 -0.28
N ILE A 447 18.46 3.50 0.77
CA ILE A 447 17.05 3.76 1.08
C ILE A 447 16.83 4.97 2.00
N GLU A 448 17.90 5.55 2.58
CA GLU A 448 17.81 6.64 3.55
C GLU A 448 16.89 7.80 3.13
N PRO A 449 16.85 8.23 1.83
CA PRO A 449 15.95 9.29 1.40
C PRO A 449 14.46 9.02 1.67
N LEU A 450 14.01 7.74 1.56
CA LEU A 450 12.64 7.38 1.92
C LEU A 450 12.46 7.34 3.43
N VAL A 451 13.40 6.72 4.14
CA VAL A 451 13.30 6.53 5.59
C VAL A 451 13.16 7.88 6.30
N LYS A 452 13.82 8.93 5.80
CA LYS A 452 13.71 10.29 6.35
C LYS A 452 12.33 10.94 6.17
N GLU A 453 11.56 10.50 5.19
CA GLU A 453 10.20 11.02 4.94
C GLU A 453 9.12 10.30 5.76
N LEU A 454 9.46 9.17 6.38
CA LEU A 454 8.55 8.41 7.21
C LEU A 454 8.43 9.02 8.62
N PRO A 455 7.26 8.93 9.27
CA PRO A 455 7.18 9.10 10.72
C PRO A 455 8.17 8.15 11.42
N MET A 456 8.70 8.57 12.58
CA MET A 456 9.82 7.88 13.24
C MET A 456 9.56 6.39 13.47
N GLU A 457 8.34 6.03 13.88
CA GLU A 457 7.93 4.66 14.17
C GLU A 457 7.98 3.80 12.91
N TYR A 458 7.53 4.35 11.78
CA TYR A 458 7.56 3.69 10.47
C TYR A 458 8.96 3.62 9.88
N ALA A 459 9.80 4.62 10.16
CA ALA A 459 11.21 4.60 9.79
C ALA A 459 11.96 3.45 10.47
N VAL A 460 11.70 3.25 11.77
CA VAL A 460 12.26 2.13 12.54
C VAL A 460 11.75 0.79 11.99
N GLU A 461 10.44 0.68 11.72
CA GLU A 461 9.85 -0.53 11.17
C GLU A 461 10.42 -0.85 9.77
N MET A 462 10.49 0.13 8.87
CA MET A 462 11.05 -0.04 7.53
C MET A 462 12.51 -0.52 7.59
N ASN A 463 13.34 0.10 8.42
CA ASN A 463 14.74 -0.33 8.58
C ASN A 463 14.83 -1.77 9.10
N LYS A 464 13.95 -2.15 10.04
CA LYS A 464 13.91 -3.52 10.56
C LYS A 464 13.46 -4.51 9.49
N LEU A 465 12.43 -4.19 8.72
CA LEU A 465 11.96 -5.03 7.62
C LEU A 465 13.04 -5.22 6.56
N ILE A 466 13.75 -4.18 6.16
CA ILE A 466 14.88 -4.26 5.21
C ILE A 466 16.00 -5.13 5.80
N GLN A 467 16.33 -4.96 7.08
CA GLN A 467 17.33 -5.80 7.73
C GLN A 467 16.94 -7.28 7.68
N LEU A 468 15.69 -7.63 7.99
CA LEU A 468 15.18 -8.99 7.93
C LEU A 468 15.22 -9.55 6.50
N GLN A 469 14.87 -8.74 5.49
CA GLN A 469 15.01 -9.12 4.08
C GLN A 469 16.48 -9.36 3.69
N MET A 470 17.41 -8.56 4.22
CA MET A 470 18.84 -8.73 3.98
C MET A 470 19.39 -10.01 4.62
N GLU A 471 18.87 -10.41 5.77
CA GLU A 471 19.25 -11.67 6.44
C GLU A 471 18.61 -12.91 5.78
N GLY A 472 17.64 -12.75 4.86
CA GLY A 472 16.90 -13.84 4.22
C GLY A 472 15.86 -14.49 5.13
N SER A 473 15.44 -13.79 6.19
CA SER A 473 14.56 -14.32 7.25
C SER A 473 13.08 -13.98 7.06
N VAL A 474 12.72 -13.26 6.01
CA VAL A 474 11.34 -12.84 5.73
C VAL A 474 11.01 -13.15 4.27
N GLY A 475 9.99 -13.96 4.06
CA GLY A 475 9.49 -14.35 2.75
C GLY A 475 8.69 -15.61 2.80
#